data_04a5c438451a8d4f8a46a51740f62871
#
_entry.id   04a5c438451a8d4f8a46a51740f62871
#
_cell.length_a   1.000
_cell.length_b   1.000
_cell.length_c   1.000
_cell.angle_alpha   90.00
_cell.angle_beta   90.00
_cell.angle_gamma   90.00
#
_symmetry.space_group_name_H-M   'P 1'
#
loop_
_entity.id
_entity.type
_entity.pdbx_description
1 polymer ?
#
loop_
_entity_poly.entity_id
_entity_poly.type
_entity_poly.pdbx_seq_one_letter_code
_entity_poly.pdbx_strand_id
1 'polypeptide(L)'
;MTDLTLGQPPVHAALDFFDDQHPPAGDFLRDVLTGLAATPKSIPPVYFYDAAGSALFDQITDLPEYYVTRTELALLDRIGPELARRAGPGAVVIEPGSGSSVKIRKLLSALDQPAGYVGLDISGEHLMASCDELARDYPGLHIGAICARFKRGA
;
A
#
# COMPACT_ATOMS: atom_id res chain seq x y z
N MET A 1 -5.25 10.56 36.75
CA MET A 1 -3.97 10.20 36.14
C MET A 1 -4.18 8.85 35.50
N THR A 2 -4.52 8.84 34.24
CA THR A 2 -4.81 7.61 33.47
C THR A 2 -3.52 7.25 32.75
N ASP A 3 -2.92 6.15 33.21
CA ASP A 3 -1.70 5.59 32.65
C ASP A 3 -2.02 4.98 31.26
N LEU A 4 -1.61 5.69 30.22
CA LEU A 4 -1.62 5.18 28.85
C LEU A 4 -0.40 4.27 28.69
N THR A 5 -0.54 3.02 29.06
CA THR A 5 0.41 1.98 28.64
C THR A 5 0.32 1.84 27.12
N LEU A 6 1.20 2.56 26.45
CA LEU A 6 1.50 2.30 25.03
C LEU A 6 2.03 0.87 24.94
N GLY A 7 1.23 -0.04 24.38
CA GLY A 7 1.68 -1.39 24.05
C GLY A 7 2.95 -1.28 23.21
N GLN A 8 3.96 -2.09 23.55
CA GLN A 8 5.19 -2.14 22.77
C GLN A 8 4.84 -2.50 21.33
N PRO A 9 5.31 -1.71 20.34
CA PRO A 9 5.11 -2.05 18.95
C PRO A 9 5.77 -3.43 18.68
N PRO A 10 5.16 -4.25 17.82
CA PRO A 10 5.83 -5.48 17.36
C PRO A 10 7.17 -5.10 16.74
N VAL A 11 8.21 -5.88 17.06
CA VAL A 11 9.59 -5.63 16.64
C VAL A 11 9.71 -5.88 15.13
N HIS A 12 9.28 -4.94 14.33
CA HIS A 12 9.66 -4.83 12.92
C HIS A 12 10.88 -3.91 12.86
N ALA A 13 12.06 -4.51 12.84
CA ALA A 13 13.33 -3.83 13.08
C ALA A 13 13.74 -2.82 11.99
N ALA A 14 12.93 -2.63 10.96
CA ALA A 14 13.25 -1.82 9.81
C ALA A 14 12.31 -0.62 9.57
N LEU A 15 11.10 -0.61 10.14
CA LEU A 15 10.15 0.50 9.96
C LEU A 15 10.29 1.53 11.07
N ASP A 16 10.20 2.83 10.72
CA ASP A 16 10.16 3.91 11.69
C ASP A 16 8.85 3.92 12.50
N PHE A 17 7.74 3.54 11.83
CA PHE A 17 6.46 3.34 12.50
C PHE A 17 5.52 2.42 11.73
N PHE A 18 4.61 1.78 12.46
CA PHE A 18 3.44 1.09 11.93
C PHE A 18 2.20 1.56 12.71
N ASP A 19 1.19 2.05 11.99
CA ASP A 19 -0.09 2.46 12.56
C ASP A 19 -1.20 1.58 11.99
N ASP A 20 -1.77 0.72 12.85
CA ASP A 20 -2.92 -0.11 12.48
C ASP A 20 -4.19 0.57 12.97
N GLN A 21 -4.92 1.18 12.04
CA GLN A 21 -6.23 1.80 12.28
C GLN A 21 -7.34 0.77 12.51
N HIS A 22 -7.00 -0.53 12.60
CA HIS A 22 -7.94 -1.64 12.80
C HIS A 22 -9.18 -1.49 11.90
N PRO A 23 -9.02 -1.42 10.57
CA PRO A 23 -10.15 -1.24 9.68
C PRO A 23 -11.17 -2.36 9.95
N PRO A 24 -12.45 -2.03 10.25
CA PRO A 24 -13.39 -3.04 10.66
C PRO A 24 -13.53 -4.11 9.59
N ALA A 25 -13.38 -5.37 9.99
CA ALA A 25 -13.74 -6.49 9.14
C ALA A 25 -15.21 -6.30 8.75
N GLY A 26 -15.50 -6.28 7.44
CA GLY A 26 -16.87 -6.19 6.97
C GLY A 26 -17.65 -7.43 7.42
N ASP A 27 -18.99 -7.32 7.45
CA ASP A 27 -19.83 -8.49 7.60
C ASP A 27 -19.91 -9.22 6.25
N PHE A 28 -18.92 -10.07 5.97
CA PHE A 28 -18.76 -10.76 4.70
C PHE A 28 -20.02 -11.50 4.27
N LEU A 29 -20.63 -12.27 5.19
CA LEU A 29 -21.82 -13.07 4.89
C LEU A 29 -22.99 -12.16 4.51
N ARG A 30 -23.26 -11.13 5.30
CA ARG A 30 -24.34 -10.18 5.04
C ARG A 30 -24.10 -9.45 3.72
N ASP A 31 -22.90 -8.96 3.48
CA ASP A 31 -22.57 -8.17 2.29
C ASP A 31 -22.64 -9.01 1.02
N VAL A 32 -22.18 -10.28 1.07
CA VAL A 32 -22.33 -11.23 -0.04
C VAL A 32 -23.79 -11.58 -0.31
N LEU A 33 -24.56 -11.93 0.72
CA LEU A 33 -25.99 -12.24 0.55
C LEU A 33 -26.75 -11.05 -0.01
N THR A 34 -26.50 -9.85 0.50
CA THR A 34 -27.13 -8.61 0.03
C THR A 34 -26.74 -8.32 -1.43
N GLY A 35 -25.45 -8.40 -1.74
CA GLY A 35 -24.97 -8.09 -3.08
C GLY A 35 -25.40 -9.09 -4.15
N LEU A 36 -25.47 -10.38 -3.81
CA LEU A 36 -25.97 -11.41 -4.74
C LEU A 36 -27.49 -11.41 -4.90
N ALA A 37 -28.23 -10.89 -3.93
CA ALA A 37 -29.68 -10.68 -4.04
C ALA A 37 -30.04 -9.43 -4.86
N ALA A 38 -29.11 -8.50 -5.05
CA ALA A 38 -29.35 -7.27 -5.80
C ALA A 38 -29.34 -7.49 -7.33
N THR A 39 -29.85 -6.49 -8.06
CA THR A 39 -29.75 -6.43 -9.52
C THR A 39 -29.19 -5.06 -9.92
N PRO A 40 -27.99 -4.99 -10.56
CA PRO A 40 -27.10 -6.11 -10.86
C PRO A 40 -26.46 -6.74 -9.61
N LYS A 41 -26.09 -8.02 -9.73
CA LYS A 41 -25.37 -8.70 -8.65
C LYS A 41 -23.97 -8.11 -8.48
N SER A 42 -23.54 -7.97 -7.20
CA SER A 42 -22.22 -7.41 -6.88
C SER A 42 -21.68 -7.99 -5.57
N ILE A 43 -20.36 -7.99 -5.44
CA ILE A 43 -19.68 -8.27 -4.17
C ILE A 43 -18.70 -7.11 -3.93
N PRO A 44 -18.64 -6.53 -2.72
CA PRO A 44 -17.69 -5.46 -2.43
C PRO A 44 -16.24 -5.89 -2.70
N PRO A 45 -15.47 -5.13 -3.49
CA PRO A 45 -14.11 -5.52 -3.89
C PRO A 45 -13.13 -5.67 -2.72
N VAL A 46 -13.42 -5.07 -1.57
CA VAL A 46 -12.59 -5.19 -0.37
C VAL A 46 -12.31 -6.63 0.05
N TYR A 47 -13.21 -7.55 -0.28
CA TYR A 47 -13.05 -8.98 0.03
C TYR A 47 -12.07 -9.73 -0.88
N PHE A 48 -11.50 -9.07 -1.88
CA PHE A 48 -10.46 -9.62 -2.75
C PHE A 48 -9.05 -9.21 -2.33
N TYR A 49 -8.90 -8.45 -1.24
CA TYR A 49 -7.62 -7.93 -0.77
C TYR A 49 -7.15 -8.61 0.53
N ASP A 50 -7.53 -9.87 0.74
CA ASP A 50 -6.87 -10.72 1.74
C ASP A 50 -5.50 -11.20 1.23
N ALA A 51 -4.75 -11.93 2.06
CA ALA A 51 -3.42 -12.41 1.71
C ALA A 51 -3.41 -13.26 0.43
N ALA A 52 -4.43 -14.12 0.24
CA ALA A 52 -4.55 -14.96 -0.95
C ALA A 52 -4.89 -14.12 -2.20
N GLY A 53 -5.82 -13.18 -2.08
CA GLY A 53 -6.19 -12.26 -3.16
C GLY A 53 -5.04 -11.35 -3.57
N SER A 54 -4.26 -10.85 -2.63
CA SER A 54 -3.05 -10.05 -2.91
C SER A 54 -2.02 -10.87 -3.70
N ALA A 55 -1.74 -12.10 -3.27
CA ALA A 55 -0.82 -13.00 -3.99
C ALA A 55 -1.32 -13.38 -5.40
N LEU A 56 -2.63 -13.53 -5.58
CA LEU A 56 -3.23 -13.76 -6.89
C LEU A 56 -3.13 -12.51 -7.78
N PHE A 57 -3.31 -11.33 -7.21
CA PHE A 57 -3.17 -10.09 -7.97
C PHE A 57 -1.74 -9.89 -8.48
N ASP A 58 -0.73 -10.20 -7.66
CA ASP A 58 0.67 -10.16 -8.11
C ASP A 58 0.89 -11.07 -9.34
N GLN A 59 0.34 -12.29 -9.33
CA GLN A 59 0.39 -13.19 -10.51
C GLN A 59 -0.35 -12.61 -11.72
N ILE A 60 -1.47 -11.92 -11.54
CA ILE A 60 -2.21 -11.25 -12.61
C ILE A 60 -1.35 -10.16 -13.25
N THR A 61 -0.54 -9.45 -12.50
CA THR A 61 0.31 -8.38 -13.02
C THR A 61 1.36 -8.89 -14.02
N ASP A 62 1.73 -10.16 -13.95
CA ASP A 62 2.68 -10.83 -14.85
C ASP A 62 2.04 -11.35 -16.16
N LEU A 63 0.72 -11.40 -16.23
CA LEU A 63 0.02 -11.91 -17.41
C LEU A 63 0.22 -10.99 -18.63
N PRO A 64 0.40 -11.53 -19.84
CA PRO A 64 0.50 -10.73 -21.06
C PRO A 64 -0.72 -9.83 -21.30
N GLU A 65 -1.90 -10.27 -20.93
CA GLU A 65 -3.17 -9.54 -21.08
C GLU A 65 -3.28 -8.36 -20.13
N TYR A 66 -2.65 -8.44 -18.96
CA TYR A 66 -2.67 -7.36 -17.96
C TYR A 66 -1.56 -6.34 -18.21
N TYR A 67 -1.74 -5.52 -19.25
CA TYR A 67 -0.74 -4.54 -19.70
C TYR A 67 -0.59 -3.34 -18.76
N VAL A 68 -1.53 -3.11 -17.85
CA VAL A 68 -1.62 -1.89 -17.04
C VAL A 68 -0.36 -1.66 -16.22
N THR A 69 0.11 -2.68 -15.48
CA THR A 69 1.34 -2.59 -14.67
C THR A 69 2.55 -2.24 -15.51
N ARG A 70 2.75 -2.93 -16.64
CA ARG A 70 3.89 -2.68 -17.54
C ARG A 70 3.86 -1.27 -18.12
N THR A 71 2.67 -0.79 -18.50
CA THR A 71 2.48 0.55 -19.04
C THR A 71 2.76 1.62 -17.97
N GLU A 72 2.29 1.40 -16.74
CA GLU A 72 2.54 2.31 -15.62
C GLU A 72 4.03 2.37 -15.28
N LEU A 73 4.71 1.23 -15.20
CA LEU A 73 6.15 1.17 -14.95
C LEU A 73 6.95 1.91 -16.02
N ALA A 74 6.61 1.72 -17.31
CA ALA A 74 7.24 2.43 -18.41
C ALA A 74 6.94 3.95 -18.38
N LEU A 75 5.75 4.33 -17.94
CA LEU A 75 5.39 5.73 -17.74
C LEU A 75 6.23 6.35 -16.63
N LEU A 76 6.35 5.68 -15.48
CA LEU A 76 7.17 6.15 -14.35
C LEU A 76 8.64 6.35 -14.76
N ASP A 77 9.21 5.44 -15.55
CA ASP A 77 10.56 5.61 -16.09
C ASP A 77 10.69 6.88 -16.94
N ARG A 78 9.67 7.18 -17.73
CA ARG A 78 9.67 8.35 -18.63
C ARG A 78 9.47 9.66 -17.90
N ILE A 79 8.54 9.70 -16.91
CA ILE A 79 8.18 10.95 -16.22
C ILE A 79 8.93 11.16 -14.90
N GLY A 80 9.64 10.14 -14.41
CA GLY A 80 10.39 10.19 -13.14
C GLY A 80 11.26 11.43 -12.98
N PRO A 81 12.09 11.81 -13.97
CA PRO A 81 12.90 13.02 -13.89
C PRO A 81 12.09 14.31 -13.74
N GLU A 82 10.94 14.40 -14.38
CA GLU A 82 10.04 15.55 -14.24
C GLU A 82 9.35 15.57 -12.88
N LEU A 83 8.93 14.40 -12.36
CA LEU A 83 8.38 14.28 -11.01
C LEU A 83 9.42 14.70 -9.96
N ALA A 84 10.65 14.22 -10.07
CA ALA A 84 11.74 14.60 -9.18
C ALA A 84 12.00 16.12 -9.19
N ARG A 85 12.05 16.71 -10.38
CA ARG A 85 12.23 18.16 -10.54
C ARG A 85 11.12 18.98 -9.88
N ARG A 86 9.87 18.48 -9.95
CA ARG A 86 8.70 19.15 -9.32
C ARG A 86 8.64 18.94 -7.83
N ALA A 87 8.97 17.75 -7.36
CA ALA A 87 8.97 17.42 -5.94
C ALA A 87 10.08 18.14 -5.17
N GLY A 88 11.24 18.32 -5.84
CA GLY A 88 12.44 18.88 -5.21
C GLY A 88 13.13 17.87 -4.28
N PRO A 89 14.27 18.27 -3.69
CA PRO A 89 15.03 17.42 -2.78
C PRO A 89 14.27 17.21 -1.44
N GLY A 90 14.48 16.06 -0.83
CA GLY A 90 13.91 15.74 0.48
C GLY A 90 12.41 15.46 0.46
N ALA A 91 11.82 15.08 -0.67
CA ALA A 91 10.40 14.77 -0.76
C ALA A 91 10.02 13.56 0.10
N VAL A 92 8.83 13.61 0.72
CA VAL A 92 8.17 12.45 1.34
C VAL A 92 7.09 11.94 0.39
N VAL A 93 7.12 10.65 0.10
CA VAL A 93 6.12 9.99 -0.75
C VAL A 93 5.07 9.32 0.13
N ILE A 94 3.80 9.55 -0.16
CA ILE A 94 2.67 8.88 0.50
C ILE A 94 1.89 8.13 -0.58
N GLU A 95 1.78 6.81 -0.44
CA GLU A 95 1.14 5.94 -1.44
C GLU A 95 -0.11 5.26 -0.89
N PRO A 96 -1.31 5.74 -1.24
CA PRO A 96 -2.56 5.05 -0.95
C PRO A 96 -2.73 3.80 -1.83
N GLY A 97 -2.98 2.64 -1.22
CA GLY A 97 -3.05 1.36 -1.93
C GLY A 97 -1.67 0.89 -2.38
N SER A 98 -0.71 0.88 -1.45
CA SER A 98 0.70 0.65 -1.77
C SER A 98 0.98 -0.74 -2.36
N GLY A 99 0.18 -1.76 -2.01
CA GLY A 99 0.32 -3.11 -2.58
C GLY A 99 1.77 -3.61 -2.60
N SER A 100 2.24 -4.04 -3.78
CA SER A 100 3.63 -4.45 -3.96
C SER A 100 4.57 -3.25 -4.17
N SER A 101 5.80 -3.34 -3.64
CA SER A 101 6.78 -2.24 -3.67
C SER A 101 7.44 -1.95 -5.03
N VAL A 102 7.01 -2.60 -6.12
CA VAL A 102 7.68 -2.50 -7.43
C VAL A 102 7.61 -1.10 -8.02
N LYS A 103 6.45 -0.46 -7.99
CA LYS A 103 6.24 0.88 -8.55
C LYS A 103 6.95 1.96 -7.75
N ILE A 104 6.84 1.85 -6.41
CA ILE A 104 7.46 2.83 -5.53
C ILE A 104 8.98 2.85 -5.64
N ARG A 105 9.62 1.68 -5.87
CA ARG A 105 11.07 1.60 -6.09
C ARG A 105 11.52 2.44 -7.29
N LYS A 106 10.77 2.41 -8.40
CA LYS A 106 11.05 3.25 -9.56
C LYS A 106 10.93 4.74 -9.24
N LEU A 107 9.89 5.12 -8.51
CA LEU A 107 9.69 6.52 -8.12
C LEU A 107 10.79 6.99 -7.16
N LEU A 108 11.09 6.25 -6.11
CA LEU A 108 12.13 6.59 -5.13
C LEU A 108 13.51 6.70 -5.79
N SER A 109 13.81 5.82 -6.76
CA SER A 109 15.08 5.87 -7.51
C SER A 109 15.20 7.09 -8.43
N ALA A 110 14.08 7.70 -8.83
CA ALA A 110 14.08 8.89 -9.66
C ALA A 110 14.15 10.19 -8.83
N LEU A 111 13.68 10.17 -7.57
CA LEU A 111 13.62 11.35 -6.70
C LEU A 111 15.02 11.79 -6.21
N ASP A 112 15.15 13.09 -5.94
CA ASP A 112 16.37 13.69 -5.40
C ASP A 112 16.36 13.58 -3.86
N GLN A 113 17.15 12.63 -3.32
CA GLN A 113 17.33 12.40 -1.88
C GLN A 113 15.99 12.37 -1.13
N PRO A 114 15.06 11.46 -1.46
CA PRO A 114 13.76 11.41 -0.78
C PRO A 114 13.95 11.22 0.73
N ALA A 115 13.20 11.97 1.54
CA ALA A 115 13.32 11.94 2.99
C ALA A 115 12.51 10.79 3.61
N GLY A 116 11.43 10.32 2.96
CA GLY A 116 10.63 9.27 3.52
C GLY A 116 9.58 8.69 2.56
N TYR A 117 9.05 7.56 2.95
CA TYR A 117 7.94 6.88 2.32
C TYR A 117 6.91 6.42 3.35
N VAL A 118 5.65 6.60 3.06
CA VAL A 118 4.54 6.09 3.88
C VAL A 118 3.60 5.28 2.99
N GLY A 119 3.58 3.97 3.17
CA GLY A 119 2.64 3.07 2.52
C GLY A 119 1.31 3.03 3.29
N LEU A 120 0.18 3.11 2.57
CA LEU A 120 -1.15 2.94 3.14
C LEU A 120 -1.86 1.81 2.40
N ASP A 121 -2.34 0.81 3.13
CA ASP A 121 -3.13 -0.29 2.55
C ASP A 121 -4.11 -0.86 3.57
N ILE A 122 -5.09 -1.63 3.11
CA ILE A 122 -6.04 -2.36 3.96
C ILE A 122 -5.48 -3.72 4.40
N SER A 123 -4.55 -4.29 3.63
CA SER A 123 -3.91 -5.57 3.90
C SER A 123 -2.66 -5.36 4.76
N GLY A 124 -2.82 -5.33 6.09
CA GLY A 124 -1.74 -4.99 7.02
C GLY A 124 -0.52 -5.92 6.92
N GLU A 125 -0.72 -7.23 6.78
CA GLU A 125 0.39 -8.19 6.66
C GLU A 125 1.19 -8.00 5.37
N HIS A 126 0.50 -7.82 4.24
CA HIS A 126 1.13 -7.58 2.95
C HIS A 126 1.87 -6.24 2.93
N LEU A 127 1.23 -5.19 3.46
CA LEU A 127 1.81 -3.86 3.61
C LEU A 127 3.10 -3.90 4.42
N MET A 128 3.08 -4.57 5.59
CA MET A 128 4.25 -4.68 6.45
C MET A 128 5.39 -5.40 5.76
N ALA A 129 5.12 -6.56 5.13
CA ALA A 129 6.14 -7.31 4.40
C ALA A 129 6.79 -6.46 3.29
N SER A 130 5.98 -5.73 2.51
CA SER A 130 6.43 -4.85 1.44
C SER A 130 7.28 -3.67 1.95
N CYS A 131 6.85 -3.03 3.04
CA CYS A 131 7.61 -1.94 3.66
C CYS A 131 8.91 -2.42 4.34
N ASP A 132 8.92 -3.60 4.95
CA ASP A 132 10.14 -4.20 5.50
C ASP A 132 11.19 -4.53 4.43
N GLU A 133 10.75 -4.99 3.26
CA GLU A 133 11.65 -5.17 2.11
C GLU A 133 12.21 -3.84 1.63
N LEU A 134 11.35 -2.83 1.50
CA LEU A 134 11.76 -1.50 1.06
C LEU A 134 12.78 -0.89 2.02
N ALA A 135 12.58 -1.04 3.34
CA ALA A 135 13.50 -0.52 4.36
C ALA A 135 14.89 -1.17 4.29
N ARG A 136 14.95 -2.46 3.93
CA ARG A 136 16.24 -3.14 3.72
C ARG A 136 17.00 -2.63 2.50
N ASP A 137 16.26 -2.28 1.44
CA ASP A 137 16.87 -1.82 0.19
C ASP A 137 17.23 -0.33 0.20
N TYR A 138 16.59 0.45 1.07
CA TYR A 138 16.83 1.89 1.22
C TYR A 138 17.23 2.25 2.67
N PRO A 139 18.44 1.84 3.13
CA PRO A 139 18.87 2.00 4.53
C PRO A 139 19.13 3.45 4.90
N GLY A 140 18.39 4.34 4.84
CA GLY A 140 18.52 5.77 5.16
C GLY A 140 17.25 6.53 4.81
N LEU A 141 16.27 5.82 4.24
CA LEU A 141 14.96 6.36 3.97
C LEU A 141 14.05 6.09 5.17
N HIS A 142 13.38 7.11 5.67
CA HIS A 142 12.34 6.93 6.68
C HIS A 142 11.14 6.21 6.08
N ILE A 143 10.77 5.06 6.64
CA ILE A 143 9.67 4.25 6.13
C ILE A 143 8.62 4.00 7.20
N GLY A 144 7.39 4.38 6.90
CA GLY A 144 6.21 4.12 7.71
C GLY A 144 5.14 3.34 6.97
N ALA A 145 4.30 2.65 7.72
CA ALA A 145 3.17 1.92 7.18
C ALA A 145 1.89 2.22 7.98
N ILE A 146 0.78 2.43 7.28
CA ILE A 146 -0.54 2.68 7.87
C ILE A 146 -1.53 1.69 7.32
N CYS A 147 -2.01 0.77 8.15
CA CYS A 147 -3.09 -0.14 7.80
C CYS A 147 -4.44 0.54 7.99
N ALA A 148 -5.08 0.95 6.92
CA ALA A 148 -6.32 1.71 6.97
C ALA A 148 -7.25 1.42 5.79
N ARG A 149 -8.56 1.61 6.01
CA ARG A 149 -9.56 1.59 4.94
C ARG A 149 -9.83 3.01 4.46
N PHE A 150 -9.63 3.26 3.17
CA PHE A 150 -10.06 4.52 2.56
C PHE A 150 -11.59 4.58 2.50
N LYS A 151 -12.19 5.55 3.20
CA LYS A 151 -13.59 5.91 2.97
C LYS A 151 -13.63 7.01 1.93
N ARG A 152 -14.43 6.84 0.87
CA ARG A 152 -14.85 8.01 0.09
C ARG A 152 -15.61 8.91 1.04
N GLY A 153 -15.21 10.17 1.14
CA GLY A 153 -15.93 11.16 1.92
C GLY A 153 -17.41 11.17 1.54
N ALA A 154 -18.27 11.31 2.52
CA ALA A 154 -19.70 11.48 2.34
C ALA A 154 -19.98 12.84 1.68
#